data_13d79492bd841f0c097e1d68df9e5dd3
#
_entry.id   13d79492bd841f0c097e1d68df9e5dd3
#
_cell.length_a   1.000
_cell.length_b   1.000
_cell.length_c   1.000
_cell.angle_alpha   90.00
_cell.angle_beta   90.00
_cell.angle_gamma   90.00
#
_symmetry.space_group_name_H-M   'P 1'
#
loop_
_entity.id
_entity.type
_entity.pdbx_description
1 polymer ?
#
loop_
_entity_poly.entity_id
_entity_poly.type
_entity_poly.pdbx_seq_one_letter_code
_entity_poly.pdbx_strand_id
1 'polypeptide(L)'
;MFQTQIGAMEDSSATVYLRPETAQGMFVNFKNVLDSFHPKLPFGLAQIGKAFRNEIAPRDFIFRVRELEQMEIEYFVRPETWEDNFEHFRKEVFSLLPVSFTCLILISGACSNRATMVS
;
A
#
# COMPACT_ATOMS: atom_id res chain seq x y z
N MET A 1 -12.85 0.48 10.94
CA MET A 1 -12.26 -0.78 10.40
C MET A 1 -13.24 -1.92 10.61
N PHE A 2 -13.18 -2.98 9.81
CA PHE A 2 -13.91 -4.20 10.09
C PHE A 2 -13.36 -4.88 11.32
N GLN A 3 -14.26 -5.31 12.19
CA GLN A 3 -13.96 -6.13 13.35
C GLN A 3 -14.39 -7.57 13.08
N THR A 4 -13.64 -8.51 13.61
CA THR A 4 -14.00 -9.93 13.68
C THR A 4 -13.55 -10.50 15.01
N GLN A 5 -14.03 -11.68 15.35
CA GLN A 5 -13.66 -12.35 16.58
C GLN A 5 -12.87 -13.62 16.26
N ILE A 6 -11.89 -13.92 17.09
CA ILE A 6 -11.10 -15.15 17.02
C ILE A 6 -11.42 -16.01 18.23
N GLY A 7 -11.65 -17.30 17.99
CA GLY A 7 -11.96 -18.27 19.05
C GLY A 7 -13.43 -18.61 19.14
N ALA A 8 -13.74 -19.54 20.07
CA ALA A 8 -15.08 -20.09 20.24
C ALA A 8 -15.95 -19.30 21.25
N MET A 9 -15.36 -18.38 22.00
CA MET A 9 -16.07 -17.55 22.99
C MET A 9 -16.05 -16.08 22.56
N GLU A 10 -17.19 -15.42 22.69
CA GLU A 10 -17.34 -13.97 22.50
C GLU A 10 -16.77 -13.22 23.69
N ASP A 11 -15.45 -12.97 23.67
CA ASP A 11 -14.80 -12.15 24.67
C ASP A 11 -14.21 -10.89 23.99
N SER A 12 -14.19 -9.78 24.70
CA SER A 12 -13.62 -8.52 24.22
C SER A 12 -12.14 -8.64 23.83
N SER A 13 -11.43 -9.56 24.47
CA SER A 13 -10.03 -9.89 24.16
C SER A 13 -9.85 -10.63 22.83
N ALA A 14 -10.91 -11.22 22.29
CA ALA A 14 -10.91 -11.96 21.03
C ALA A 14 -11.20 -11.09 19.80
N THR A 15 -11.45 -9.79 20.00
CA THR A 15 -11.74 -8.88 18.89
C THR A 15 -10.46 -8.52 18.12
N VAL A 16 -10.47 -8.77 16.82
CA VAL A 16 -9.39 -8.40 15.91
C VAL A 16 -9.92 -7.52 14.78
N TYR A 17 -9.03 -6.78 14.17
CA TYR A 17 -9.36 -5.88 13.07
C TYR A 17 -8.80 -6.42 11.75
N LEU A 18 -9.63 -6.41 10.72
CA LEU A 18 -9.18 -6.71 9.37
C LEU A 18 -8.43 -5.51 8.80
N ARG A 19 -7.33 -5.77 8.07
CA ARG A 19 -6.49 -4.72 7.52
C ARG A 19 -7.21 -3.87 6.47
N PRO A 20 -7.17 -2.53 6.54
CA PRO A 20 -7.76 -1.65 5.54
C PRO A 20 -6.90 -1.44 4.30
N GLU A 21 -5.61 -1.79 4.37
CA GLU A 21 -4.60 -1.64 3.33
C GLU A 21 -3.47 -2.65 3.52
N THR A 22 -2.63 -2.82 2.51
CA THR A 22 -1.51 -3.77 2.54
C THR A 22 -0.20 -3.13 3.00
N ALA A 23 -0.02 -1.81 2.85
CA ALA A 23 1.20 -1.08 3.19
C ALA A 23 1.65 -1.28 4.64
N GLN A 24 0.73 -1.26 5.59
CA GLN A 24 1.06 -1.44 7.01
C GLN A 24 1.82 -2.74 7.30
N GLY A 25 1.46 -3.82 6.62
CA GLY A 25 2.14 -5.11 6.75
C GLY A 25 3.61 -5.05 6.30
N MET A 26 3.90 -4.27 5.26
CA MET A 26 5.27 -4.06 4.76
C MET A 26 6.11 -3.26 5.75
N PHE A 27 5.56 -2.18 6.33
CA PHE A 27 6.27 -1.37 7.33
C PHE A 27 6.52 -2.12 8.62
N VAL A 28 5.55 -2.90 9.11
CA VAL A 28 5.75 -3.75 10.31
C VAL A 28 6.85 -4.77 10.11
N ASN A 29 6.92 -5.38 8.91
CA ASN A 29 7.92 -6.38 8.58
C ASN A 29 9.24 -5.80 8.04
N PHE A 30 9.35 -4.50 7.88
CA PHE A 30 10.52 -3.86 7.29
C PHE A 30 11.83 -4.24 7.99
N LYS A 31 11.83 -4.19 9.33
CA LYS A 31 12.99 -4.60 10.12
C LYS A 31 13.37 -6.07 9.91
N ASN A 32 12.38 -6.95 9.87
CA ASN A 32 12.62 -8.39 9.63
C ASN A 32 13.25 -8.63 8.25
N VAL A 33 12.83 -7.85 7.25
CA VAL A 33 13.42 -7.92 5.90
C VAL A 33 14.86 -7.43 5.91
N LEU A 34 15.15 -6.32 6.60
CA LEU A 34 16.52 -5.82 6.73
C LEU A 34 17.44 -6.85 7.41
N ASP A 35 16.97 -7.44 8.51
CA ASP A 35 17.74 -8.39 9.31
C ASP A 35 17.96 -9.74 8.60
N SER A 36 17.03 -10.12 7.70
CA SER A 36 17.09 -11.42 7.00
C SER A 36 17.83 -11.34 5.66
N PHE A 37 17.58 -10.29 4.89
CA PHE A 37 18.07 -10.19 3.50
C PHE A 37 19.21 -9.19 3.33
N HIS A 38 19.43 -8.31 4.29
CA HIS A 38 20.42 -7.23 4.24
C HIS A 38 20.44 -6.48 2.89
N PRO A 39 19.28 -6.02 2.38
CA PRO A 39 19.19 -5.39 1.08
C PRO A 39 19.94 -4.05 1.09
N LYS A 40 20.58 -3.73 -0.06
CA LYS A 40 21.20 -2.43 -0.27
C LYS A 40 20.19 -1.46 -0.89
N LEU A 41 20.20 -0.21 -0.46
CA LEU A 41 19.41 0.85 -1.09
C LEU A 41 19.91 1.15 -2.51
N PRO A 42 19.02 1.37 -3.46
CA PRO A 42 17.58 1.32 -3.36
C PRO A 42 17.00 -0.10 -3.41
N PHE A 43 15.90 -0.36 -2.70
CA PHE A 43 15.17 -1.62 -2.82
C PHE A 43 13.66 -1.41 -2.62
N GLY A 44 12.86 -2.35 -3.11
CA GLY A 44 11.41 -2.31 -2.98
C GLY A 44 10.83 -3.51 -2.26
N LEU A 45 9.76 -3.28 -1.52
CA LEU A 45 8.89 -4.33 -1.00
C LEU A 45 7.56 -4.27 -1.73
N ALA A 46 7.09 -5.40 -2.22
CA ALA A 46 5.81 -5.50 -2.88
C ALA A 46 4.91 -6.49 -2.15
N GLN A 47 3.64 -6.16 -2.05
CA GLN A 47 2.63 -7.04 -1.47
C GLN A 47 1.36 -7.01 -2.31
N ILE A 48 0.82 -8.20 -2.57
CA ILE A 48 -0.52 -8.39 -3.15
C ILE A 48 -1.36 -9.06 -2.08
N GLY A 49 -2.58 -8.58 -1.87
CA GLY A 49 -3.47 -9.22 -0.91
C GLY A 49 -4.79 -8.49 -0.72
N LYS A 50 -5.63 -9.11 0.09
CA LYS A 50 -6.94 -8.56 0.43
C LYS A 50 -6.84 -7.40 1.41
N ALA A 51 -7.68 -6.38 1.16
CA ALA A 51 -7.92 -5.26 2.05
C ALA A 51 -9.43 -5.12 2.32
N PHE A 52 -9.78 -4.58 3.49
CA PHE A 52 -11.16 -4.55 3.95
C PHE A 52 -11.51 -3.13 4.42
N ARG A 53 -12.50 -2.55 3.79
CA ARG A 53 -13.00 -1.22 4.12
C ARG A 53 -14.45 -1.30 4.55
N ASN A 54 -14.82 -0.76 5.68
CA ASN A 54 -16.19 -0.77 6.16
C ASN A 54 -17.03 0.30 5.45
N GLU A 55 -17.32 0.07 4.17
CA GLU A 55 -18.17 0.94 3.37
C GLU A 55 -19.63 0.83 3.84
N ILE A 56 -20.21 1.95 4.21
CA ILE A 56 -21.59 2.02 4.70
C ILE A 56 -22.57 1.71 3.58
N ALA A 57 -22.31 2.22 2.37
CA ALA A 57 -23.13 2.03 1.18
C ALA A 57 -22.29 1.52 0.01
N PRO A 58 -22.02 0.20 -0.08
CA PRO A 58 -21.36 -0.38 -1.25
C PRO A 58 -22.19 -0.11 -2.50
N ARG A 59 -21.54 0.36 -3.58
CA ARG A 59 -22.18 0.70 -4.86
C ARG A 59 -21.13 0.82 -5.95
N ASP A 60 -21.57 1.14 -7.15
CA ASP A 60 -20.70 1.42 -8.28
C ASP A 60 -19.85 0.21 -8.67
N PHE A 61 -20.48 -0.97 -8.66
CA PHE A 61 -19.87 -2.26 -8.99
C PHE A 61 -18.63 -2.52 -8.13
N ILE A 62 -17.42 -2.65 -8.71
CA ILE A 62 -16.18 -2.94 -7.99
C ILE A 62 -15.49 -1.70 -7.37
N PHE A 63 -15.98 -0.49 -7.66
CA PHE A 63 -15.31 0.74 -7.21
C PHE A 63 -15.56 1.07 -5.74
N ARG A 64 -16.66 0.58 -5.18
CA ARG A 64 -17.04 0.83 -3.79
C ARG A 64 -17.50 -0.45 -3.12
N VAL A 65 -16.53 -1.30 -2.79
CA VAL A 65 -16.72 -2.61 -2.18
C VAL A 65 -16.09 -2.69 -0.80
N ARG A 66 -16.54 -3.62 0.02
CA ARG A 66 -16.02 -3.85 1.37
C ARG A 66 -14.77 -4.70 1.40
N GLU A 67 -14.62 -5.58 0.43
CA GLU A 67 -13.46 -6.45 0.24
C GLU A 67 -12.87 -6.18 -1.14
N LEU A 68 -11.59 -5.88 -1.20
CA LEU A 68 -10.86 -5.61 -2.45
C LEU A 68 -9.48 -6.26 -2.41
N GLU A 69 -8.92 -6.50 -3.58
CA GLU A 69 -7.53 -6.88 -3.72
C GLU A 69 -6.70 -5.63 -4.02
N GLN A 70 -5.59 -5.50 -3.31
CA GLN A 70 -4.63 -4.42 -3.53
C GLN A 70 -3.26 -5.00 -3.85
N MET A 71 -2.55 -4.30 -4.70
CA MET A 71 -1.12 -4.45 -4.91
C MET A 71 -0.45 -3.12 -4.56
N GLU A 72 0.52 -3.17 -3.67
CA GLU A 72 1.29 -2.00 -3.26
C GLU A 72 2.78 -2.32 -3.34
N ILE A 73 3.56 -1.32 -3.69
CA ILE A 73 5.02 -1.38 -3.74
C ILE A 73 5.55 -0.19 -2.96
N GLU A 74 6.31 -0.48 -1.91
CA GLU A 74 7.06 0.52 -1.15
C GLU A 74 8.52 0.49 -1.58
N TYR A 75 8.99 1.59 -2.18
CA TYR A 75 10.33 1.68 -2.71
C TYR A 75 11.19 2.61 -1.87
N PHE A 76 12.21 2.05 -1.25
CA PHE A 76 13.10 2.74 -0.31
C PHE A 76 14.34 3.24 -1.03
N VAL A 77 14.57 4.54 -0.95
CA VAL A 77 15.69 5.22 -1.60
C VAL A 77 16.44 6.10 -0.59
N ARG A 78 17.63 6.51 -0.95
CA ARG A 78 18.35 7.51 -0.16
C ARG A 78 17.73 8.90 -0.39
N PRO A 79 17.74 9.79 0.63
CA PRO A 79 17.21 11.14 0.50
C PRO A 79 17.82 11.95 -0.66
N GLU A 80 19.07 11.69 -1.00
CA GLU A 80 19.79 12.43 -2.05
C GLU A 80 19.38 12.00 -3.48
N THR A 81 18.79 10.82 -3.63
CA THR A 81 18.48 10.23 -4.94
C THR A 81 16.98 10.06 -5.20
N TRP A 82 16.12 10.59 -4.35
CA TRP A 82 14.67 10.35 -4.46
C TRP A 82 14.07 10.96 -5.72
N GLU A 83 14.51 12.14 -6.13
CA GLU A 83 13.98 12.84 -7.31
C GLU A 83 14.27 12.07 -8.60
N ASP A 84 15.50 11.59 -8.77
CA ASP A 84 15.91 10.80 -9.93
C ASP A 84 15.14 9.49 -10.01
N ASN A 85 14.97 8.80 -8.88
CA ASN A 85 14.19 7.57 -8.80
C ASN A 85 12.71 7.80 -9.08
N PHE A 86 12.13 8.89 -8.56
CA PHE A 86 10.75 9.27 -8.82
C PHE A 86 10.51 9.55 -10.30
N GLU A 87 11.38 10.33 -10.95
CA GLU A 87 11.28 10.63 -12.38
C GLU A 87 11.47 9.37 -13.24
N HIS A 88 12.34 8.46 -12.83
CA HIS A 88 12.52 7.17 -13.50
C HIS A 88 11.21 6.37 -13.46
N PHE A 89 10.65 6.12 -12.28
CA PHE A 89 9.39 5.37 -12.15
C PHE A 89 8.22 6.07 -12.84
N ARG A 90 8.15 7.38 -12.77
CA ARG A 90 7.14 8.15 -13.48
C ARG A 90 7.17 7.85 -14.98
N LYS A 91 8.33 7.90 -15.60
CA LYS A 91 8.49 7.59 -17.03
C LYS A 91 8.12 6.15 -17.36
N GLU A 92 8.56 5.19 -16.55
CA GLU A 92 8.25 3.77 -16.72
C GLU A 92 6.73 3.50 -16.65
N VAL A 93 6.06 4.04 -15.64
CA VAL A 93 4.60 3.90 -15.48
C VAL A 93 3.87 4.51 -16.69
N PHE A 94 4.27 5.71 -17.13
CA PHE A 94 3.67 6.33 -18.31
C PHE A 94 3.91 5.54 -19.61
N SER A 95 5.04 4.86 -19.72
CA SER A 95 5.32 4.02 -20.89
C SER A 95 4.50 2.73 -20.93
N LEU A 96 4.13 2.21 -19.76
CA LEU A 96 3.36 0.96 -19.62
C LEU A 96 1.85 1.16 -19.76
N LEU A 97 1.36 2.36 -19.45
CA LEU A 97 -0.09 2.61 -19.43
C LEU A 97 -0.56 3.24 -20.75
N PRO A 98 -1.65 2.73 -21.36
CA PRO A 98 -2.29 3.39 -22.49
C PRO A 98 -2.69 4.81 -22.12
N VAL A 99 -2.61 5.72 -23.07
CA VAL A 99 -2.86 7.18 -22.89
C VAL A 99 -4.18 7.49 -22.14
N SER A 100 -5.22 6.65 -22.26
CA SER A 100 -6.48 6.81 -21.57
C SER A 100 -6.41 6.55 -20.05
N PHE A 101 -5.44 5.78 -19.57
CA PHE A 101 -5.20 5.54 -18.13
C PHE A 101 -4.30 6.60 -17.50
N THR A 102 -3.53 7.29 -18.28
CA THR A 102 -2.59 8.33 -17.83
C THR A 102 -3.30 9.47 -17.09
N CYS A 103 -4.51 9.82 -17.50
CA CYS A 103 -5.29 10.88 -16.86
C CYS A 103 -5.72 10.53 -15.42
N LEU A 104 -5.93 9.25 -15.11
CA LEU A 104 -6.37 8.80 -13.79
C LEU A 104 -5.24 8.84 -12.74
N ILE A 105 -4.00 8.60 -13.15
CA ILE A 105 -2.83 8.60 -12.26
C ILE A 105 -2.39 10.02 -11.91
N LEU A 106 -2.53 10.97 -12.83
CA LEU A 106 -2.23 12.37 -12.55
C LEU A 106 -3.10 12.98 -11.44
N ILE A 107 -4.33 12.47 -11.27
CA ILE A 107 -5.25 12.95 -10.24
C ILE A 107 -4.87 12.39 -8.85
N SER A 108 -4.31 11.18 -8.77
CA SER A 108 -3.89 10.59 -7.50
C SER A 108 -2.50 11.05 -7.03
N GLY A 109 -1.61 11.39 -7.96
CA GLY A 109 -0.25 11.86 -7.65
C GLY A 109 -0.19 13.28 -7.06
N ALA A 110 -1.21 14.10 -7.28
CA ALA A 110 -1.26 15.46 -6.72
C ALA A 110 -1.54 15.51 -5.20
N CYS A 111 -1.84 14.39 -4.55
CA CYS A 111 -2.26 14.35 -3.13
C CYS A 111 -1.22 13.77 -2.16
N SER A 112 -0.04 13.37 -2.61
CA SER A 112 0.96 12.76 -1.72
C SER A 112 2.27 13.54 -1.69
N ASN A 113 2.19 14.78 -1.19
CA ASN A 113 3.38 15.54 -0.78
C ASN A 113 3.66 15.29 0.72
N ARG A 114 3.73 14.03 1.14
CA ARG A 114 4.27 13.65 2.44
C ARG A 114 5.29 12.53 2.27
N ALA A 115 6.52 12.94 1.96
CA ALA A 115 7.67 12.10 2.25
C ALA A 115 7.73 11.90 3.78
N THR A 116 7.38 10.74 4.26
CA THR A 116 7.62 10.36 5.65
C THR A 116 9.11 10.07 5.77
N MET A 117 9.87 11.08 6.22
CA MET A 117 11.26 10.86 6.64
C MET A 117 11.24 9.98 7.87
N VAL A 118 11.82 8.80 7.76
CA VAL A 118 12.25 8.00 8.89
C VAL A 118 13.73 8.30 9.07
N SER A 119 14.00 9.13 10.07
CA SER A 119 15.35 9.38 10.59
C SER A 119 15.82 8.22 11.46
#